data_d928a1dd104d603e368985c65317a7ff
#
_entry.id   d928a1dd104d603e368985c65317a7ff
#
_cell.length_a   1.000
_cell.length_b   1.000
_cell.length_c   1.000
_cell.angle_alpha   90.00
_cell.angle_beta   90.00
_cell.angle_gamma   90.00
#
_symmetry.space_group_name_H-M   'P 1'
#
loop_
_entity.id
_entity.type
_entity.pdbx_description
1 polymer ?
#
loop_
_entity_poly.entity_id
_entity_poly.type
_entity_poly.pdbx_seq_one_letter_code
_entity_poly.pdbx_strand_id
1 'polypeptide(L)'
;MTNKDAMNKSSVGKKLRVGIVGLGGIAQKAYLPILTQAQDWQLVGAFSPNQIKAQPICDSYRMPYFSRLDTLAANCDAIFVHSSTASHFQVVSELLQAGIHVYVDKPLAETLAQSEQLIALAAKQRLALMVGFNRRFSPLYQQLKNKMIQPASLRMEKHRQNGVGPNAVRFTLLDDYLHVVDTALWLGGEAATLLTGSVQSNEHGQMLYAEHHFQAGNCLITTSMHRHAGTQRESVQAVSPEACYQITDMRQWQQESEGQVISLPAPGWQTTLEQRGFSGAVHHFIAAVSHQTAPLVSGEDAIYAQRMIERILQQ
;
A
#
# COMPACT_ATOMS: atom_id res chain seq x y z
N MET A 1 26.33 38.30 -38.20
CA MET A 1 25.32 37.21 -38.34
C MET A 1 25.66 36.16 -37.32
N THR A 2 24.97 36.21 -36.23
CA THR A 2 25.25 35.50 -34.97
C THR A 2 24.55 34.14 -34.93
N ASN A 3 25.35 33.12 -34.72
CA ASN A 3 24.99 31.72 -34.50
C ASN A 3 24.23 31.60 -33.16
N LYS A 4 22.90 31.53 -33.16
CA LYS A 4 22.04 31.43 -31.96
C LYS A 4 20.86 30.47 -32.17
N ASP A 5 21.03 29.33 -32.84
CA ASP A 5 19.98 28.35 -33.01
C ASP A 5 20.47 26.90 -32.82
N ALA A 6 21.26 26.67 -31.77
CA ALA A 6 21.70 25.33 -31.41
C ALA A 6 21.56 25.09 -29.88
N MET A 7 20.37 25.39 -29.36
CA MET A 7 20.07 25.01 -27.97
C MET A 7 18.60 24.60 -27.83
N ASN A 8 18.42 23.38 -27.49
CA ASN A 8 17.25 22.73 -26.88
C ASN A 8 16.60 21.60 -27.70
N LYS A 9 17.39 20.59 -28.09
CA LYS A 9 16.82 19.25 -28.10
C LYS A 9 16.90 18.74 -26.68
N SER A 10 15.83 18.98 -25.89
CA SER A 10 15.60 18.26 -24.66
C SER A 10 15.71 16.78 -24.96
N SER A 11 16.67 16.10 -24.33
CA SER A 11 16.72 14.64 -24.28
C SER A 11 15.40 14.20 -23.63
N VAL A 12 14.44 13.77 -24.42
CA VAL A 12 13.28 13.04 -23.93
C VAL A 12 13.85 11.76 -23.32
N GLY A 13 14.04 11.76 -22.01
CA GLY A 13 14.55 10.61 -21.26
C GLY A 13 13.71 9.39 -21.62
N LYS A 14 14.36 8.24 -21.83
CA LYS A 14 13.69 6.98 -22.12
C LYS A 14 12.69 6.70 -21.01
N LYS A 15 11.40 6.62 -21.36
CA LYS A 15 10.34 6.31 -20.39
C LYS A 15 10.59 4.96 -19.72
N LEU A 16 10.33 4.89 -18.41
CA LEU A 16 10.41 3.64 -17.67
C LEU A 16 9.41 2.61 -18.22
N ARG A 17 9.88 1.42 -18.57
CA ARG A 17 9.05 0.33 -19.09
C ARG A 17 8.45 -0.44 -17.91
N VAL A 18 7.14 -0.45 -17.82
CA VAL A 18 6.40 -1.00 -16.68
C VAL A 18 5.52 -2.17 -17.11
N GLY A 19 5.54 -3.25 -16.35
CA GLY A 19 4.67 -4.42 -16.53
C GLY A 19 3.73 -4.64 -15.35
N ILE A 20 2.70 -5.47 -15.54
CA ILE A 20 1.77 -5.91 -14.50
C ILE A 20 1.75 -7.44 -14.43
N VAL A 21 1.78 -7.98 -13.22
CA VAL A 21 1.56 -9.40 -12.92
C VAL A 21 0.34 -9.55 -12.03
N GLY A 22 -0.64 -10.33 -12.50
CA GLY A 22 -1.91 -10.55 -11.82
C GLY A 22 -2.96 -9.49 -12.20
N LEU A 23 -4.07 -9.95 -12.76
CA LEU A 23 -5.19 -9.13 -13.25
C LEU A 23 -6.47 -9.37 -12.43
N GLY A 24 -6.30 -9.56 -11.10
CA GLY A 24 -7.39 -9.72 -10.15
C GLY A 24 -8.13 -8.42 -9.86
N GLY A 25 -9.06 -8.49 -8.91
CA GLY A 25 -9.95 -7.36 -8.57
C GLY A 25 -9.22 -6.08 -8.20
N ILE A 26 -8.12 -6.16 -7.44
CA ILE A 26 -7.37 -4.97 -7.02
C ILE A 26 -6.61 -4.34 -8.21
N ALA A 27 -6.02 -5.15 -9.08
CA ALA A 27 -5.38 -4.66 -10.29
C ALA A 27 -6.36 -3.87 -11.15
N GLN A 28 -7.55 -4.42 -11.40
CA GLN A 28 -8.57 -3.80 -12.25
C GLN A 28 -9.20 -2.54 -11.62
N LYS A 29 -9.43 -2.55 -10.29
CA LYS A 29 -10.09 -1.44 -9.59
C LYS A 29 -9.17 -0.28 -9.27
N ALA A 30 -7.87 -0.54 -9.03
CA ALA A 30 -6.97 0.46 -8.50
C ALA A 30 -5.75 0.75 -9.39
N TYR A 31 -5.10 -0.26 -9.95
CA TYR A 31 -3.81 -0.06 -10.61
C TYR A 31 -3.90 0.12 -12.12
N LEU A 32 -4.69 -0.69 -12.82
CA LEU A 32 -4.90 -0.54 -14.27
C LEU A 32 -5.42 0.85 -14.65
N PRO A 33 -6.41 1.44 -13.94
CA PRO A 33 -6.89 2.79 -14.28
C PRO A 33 -5.81 3.88 -14.18
N ILE A 34 -4.74 3.65 -13.40
CA ILE A 34 -3.62 4.58 -13.26
C ILE A 34 -2.54 4.25 -14.30
N LEU A 35 -2.10 3.00 -14.36
CA LEU A 35 -0.96 2.57 -15.17
C LEU A 35 -1.21 2.65 -16.68
N THR A 36 -2.46 2.58 -17.11
CA THR A 36 -2.85 2.70 -18.53
C THR A 36 -2.97 4.14 -19.02
N GLN A 37 -2.88 5.13 -18.12
CA GLN A 37 -2.85 6.54 -18.53
C GLN A 37 -1.51 6.89 -19.16
N ALA A 38 -1.54 7.82 -20.11
CA ALA A 38 -0.32 8.36 -20.73
C ALA A 38 0.42 9.25 -19.72
N GLN A 39 1.60 8.81 -19.28
CA GLN A 39 2.44 9.46 -18.26
C GLN A 39 3.93 9.33 -18.64
N ASP A 40 4.81 9.54 -17.68
CA ASP A 40 6.27 9.43 -17.85
C ASP A 40 6.78 7.99 -17.90
N TRP A 41 5.89 7.01 -17.90
CA TRP A 41 6.19 5.59 -18.10
C TRP A 41 5.49 5.03 -19.34
N GLN A 42 5.92 3.85 -19.74
CA GLN A 42 5.29 3.05 -20.79
C GLN A 42 4.81 1.74 -20.20
N LEU A 43 3.49 1.50 -20.20
CA LEU A 43 2.95 0.20 -19.88
C LEU A 43 3.23 -0.77 -21.04
N VAL A 44 4.05 -1.79 -20.77
CA VAL A 44 4.49 -2.79 -21.76
C VAL A 44 3.41 -3.86 -21.97
N GLY A 45 2.77 -4.30 -20.89
CA GLY A 45 1.73 -5.31 -20.92
C GLY A 45 1.57 -6.01 -19.58
N ALA A 46 0.85 -7.14 -19.60
CA ALA A 46 0.54 -7.89 -18.40
C ALA A 46 0.75 -9.39 -18.55
N PHE A 47 1.04 -10.05 -17.42
CA PHE A 47 1.06 -11.50 -17.26
C PHE A 47 0.04 -11.93 -16.19
N SER A 48 -0.69 -12.99 -16.47
CA SER A 48 -1.51 -13.71 -15.49
C SER A 48 -1.61 -15.17 -15.93
N PRO A 49 -1.53 -16.15 -15.01
CA PRO A 49 -1.46 -17.57 -15.40
C PRO A 49 -2.74 -18.08 -16.07
N ASN A 50 -3.88 -17.44 -15.85
CA ASN A 50 -5.15 -17.80 -16.50
C ASN A 50 -5.39 -16.90 -17.71
N GLN A 51 -4.92 -17.34 -18.89
CA GLN A 51 -5.05 -16.61 -20.14
C GLN A 51 -6.51 -16.32 -20.51
N ILE A 52 -7.41 -17.28 -20.30
CA ILE A 52 -8.84 -17.12 -20.67
C ILE A 52 -9.47 -15.93 -19.94
N LYS A 53 -9.10 -15.72 -18.66
CA LYS A 53 -9.56 -14.56 -17.88
C LYS A 53 -8.74 -13.30 -18.16
N ALA A 54 -7.48 -13.43 -18.47
CA ALA A 54 -6.56 -12.30 -18.65
C ALA A 54 -6.74 -11.60 -20.01
N GLN A 55 -6.92 -12.35 -21.09
CA GLN A 55 -6.99 -11.79 -22.44
C GLN A 55 -8.09 -10.73 -22.59
N PRO A 56 -9.37 -10.95 -22.18
CA PRO A 56 -10.40 -9.93 -22.28
C PRO A 56 -10.07 -8.64 -21.50
N ILE A 57 -9.38 -8.78 -20.37
CA ILE A 57 -8.94 -7.62 -19.57
C ILE A 57 -7.86 -6.84 -20.34
N CYS A 58 -6.85 -7.54 -20.87
CA CYS A 58 -5.81 -6.93 -21.69
C CYS A 58 -6.40 -6.21 -22.91
N ASP A 59 -7.34 -6.83 -23.60
CA ASP A 59 -8.01 -6.26 -24.77
C ASP A 59 -8.80 -4.98 -24.41
N SER A 60 -9.48 -4.97 -23.26
CA SER A 60 -10.25 -3.80 -22.80
C SER A 60 -9.37 -2.59 -22.48
N TYR A 61 -8.14 -2.81 -22.02
CA TYR A 61 -7.14 -1.78 -21.77
C TYR A 61 -6.17 -1.57 -22.93
N ARG A 62 -6.34 -2.27 -24.06
CA ARG A 62 -5.46 -2.20 -25.25
C ARG A 62 -4.00 -2.42 -24.90
N MET A 63 -3.72 -3.34 -23.98
CA MET A 63 -2.36 -3.70 -23.57
C MET A 63 -2.03 -5.13 -24.00
N PRO A 64 -0.75 -5.42 -24.34
CA PRO A 64 -0.31 -6.77 -24.68
C PRO A 64 -0.47 -7.74 -23.50
N TYR A 65 -0.95 -8.96 -23.80
CA TYR A 65 -0.88 -10.09 -22.89
C TYR A 65 0.41 -10.89 -23.14
N PHE A 66 1.13 -11.23 -22.09
CA PHE A 66 2.28 -12.11 -22.13
C PHE A 66 1.91 -13.48 -21.51
N SER A 67 2.20 -14.56 -22.23
CA SER A 67 1.91 -15.93 -21.77
C SER A 67 2.93 -16.46 -20.76
N ARG A 68 4.06 -15.77 -20.56
CA ARG A 68 5.16 -16.14 -19.68
C ARG A 68 5.68 -14.94 -18.91
N LEU A 69 6.02 -15.17 -17.64
CA LEU A 69 6.56 -14.13 -16.75
C LEU A 69 7.93 -13.64 -17.21
N ASP A 70 8.82 -14.55 -17.59
CA ASP A 70 10.17 -14.23 -18.07
C ASP A 70 10.15 -13.35 -19.32
N THR A 71 9.21 -13.61 -20.23
CA THR A 71 9.03 -12.80 -21.45
C THR A 71 8.55 -11.39 -21.12
N LEU A 72 7.63 -11.22 -20.17
CA LEU A 72 7.25 -9.89 -19.69
C LEU A 72 8.44 -9.19 -19.03
N ALA A 73 9.14 -9.87 -18.12
CA ALA A 73 10.28 -9.34 -17.38
C ALA A 73 11.39 -8.83 -18.33
N ALA A 74 11.74 -9.58 -19.37
CA ALA A 74 12.74 -9.17 -20.35
C ALA A 74 12.43 -7.85 -21.09
N ASN A 75 11.17 -7.41 -21.07
CA ASN A 75 10.73 -6.17 -21.72
C ASN A 75 10.49 -5.01 -20.74
N CYS A 76 10.66 -5.23 -19.44
CA CYS A 76 10.34 -4.25 -18.39
C CYS A 76 11.58 -3.81 -17.62
N ASP A 77 11.52 -2.60 -17.05
CA ASP A 77 12.47 -2.09 -16.07
C ASP A 77 11.90 -2.26 -14.65
N ALA A 78 10.56 -2.20 -14.51
CA ALA A 78 9.84 -2.37 -13.26
C ALA A 78 8.51 -3.12 -13.47
N ILE A 79 8.07 -3.89 -12.47
CA ILE A 79 6.82 -4.66 -12.53
C ILE A 79 5.99 -4.47 -11.26
N PHE A 80 4.68 -4.26 -11.46
CA PHE A 80 3.65 -4.23 -10.42
C PHE A 80 3.05 -5.61 -10.25
N VAL A 81 3.15 -6.18 -9.05
CA VAL A 81 2.67 -7.54 -8.72
C VAL A 81 1.39 -7.45 -7.89
N HIS A 82 0.28 -7.92 -8.45
CA HIS A 82 -1.06 -7.95 -7.85
C HIS A 82 -1.67 -9.35 -7.93
N SER A 83 -0.83 -10.36 -7.92
CA SER A 83 -1.23 -11.76 -7.86
C SER A 83 -1.75 -12.14 -6.46
N SER A 84 -2.15 -13.40 -6.24
CA SER A 84 -2.51 -13.86 -4.90
C SER A 84 -1.29 -13.85 -3.96
N THR A 85 -1.51 -13.58 -2.69
CA THR A 85 -0.45 -13.56 -1.66
C THR A 85 0.40 -14.83 -1.68
N ALA A 86 -0.20 -15.99 -1.88
CA ALA A 86 0.49 -17.27 -1.98
C ALA A 86 1.55 -17.34 -3.10
N SER A 87 1.39 -16.55 -4.15
CA SER A 87 2.35 -16.49 -5.26
C SER A 87 3.38 -15.36 -5.14
N HIS A 88 3.23 -14.44 -4.18
CA HIS A 88 4.11 -13.26 -4.06
C HIS A 88 5.57 -13.67 -3.94
N PHE A 89 5.89 -14.59 -3.02
CA PHE A 89 7.28 -15.01 -2.78
C PHE A 89 7.96 -15.51 -4.05
N GLN A 90 7.30 -16.42 -4.77
CA GLN A 90 7.87 -16.96 -6.01
C GLN A 90 8.00 -15.89 -7.09
N VAL A 91 6.92 -15.18 -7.41
CA VAL A 91 6.88 -14.17 -8.47
C VAL A 91 7.89 -13.05 -8.22
N VAL A 92 7.92 -12.51 -7.00
CA VAL A 92 8.84 -11.43 -6.64
C VAL A 92 10.30 -11.90 -6.66
N SER A 93 10.58 -13.13 -6.18
CA SER A 93 11.93 -13.73 -6.27
C SER A 93 12.42 -13.83 -7.69
N GLU A 94 11.60 -14.38 -8.62
CA GLU A 94 11.94 -14.51 -10.04
C GLU A 94 12.22 -13.15 -10.68
N LEU A 95 11.40 -12.14 -10.40
CA LEU A 95 11.57 -10.79 -10.93
C LEU A 95 12.85 -10.11 -10.41
N LEU A 96 13.10 -10.18 -9.10
CA LEU A 96 14.33 -9.64 -8.51
C LEU A 96 15.58 -10.34 -9.04
N GLN A 97 15.55 -11.67 -9.24
CA GLN A 97 16.64 -12.42 -9.85
C GLN A 97 16.87 -12.01 -11.32
N ALA A 98 15.82 -11.64 -12.03
CA ALA A 98 15.88 -11.10 -13.39
C ALA A 98 16.34 -9.64 -13.48
N GLY A 99 16.64 -8.98 -12.34
CA GLY A 99 17.09 -7.58 -12.32
C GLY A 99 15.96 -6.55 -12.45
N ILE A 100 14.73 -6.91 -12.11
CA ILE A 100 13.54 -6.06 -12.25
C ILE A 100 13.21 -5.41 -10.91
N HIS A 101 12.94 -4.09 -10.91
CA HIS A 101 12.37 -3.38 -9.78
C HIS A 101 10.93 -3.81 -9.53
N VAL A 102 10.53 -4.02 -8.28
CA VAL A 102 9.23 -4.60 -7.96
C VAL A 102 8.42 -3.72 -7.02
N TYR A 103 7.19 -3.42 -7.44
CA TYR A 103 6.10 -3.01 -6.57
C TYR A 103 5.21 -4.23 -6.33
N VAL A 104 4.96 -4.62 -5.09
CA VAL A 104 4.12 -5.76 -4.75
C VAL A 104 2.98 -5.34 -3.84
N ASP A 105 1.77 -5.87 -4.04
CA ASP A 105 0.66 -5.65 -3.12
C ASP A 105 0.97 -6.24 -1.72
N LYS A 106 0.32 -5.73 -0.70
CA LYS A 106 0.45 -6.23 0.67
C LYS A 106 -0.30 -7.58 0.84
N PRO A 107 0.13 -8.46 1.76
CA PRO A 107 1.43 -8.44 2.43
C PRO A 107 2.56 -8.78 1.45
N LEU A 108 3.81 -8.45 1.81
CA LEU A 108 4.97 -8.75 0.95
C LEU A 108 5.05 -10.23 0.58
N ALA A 109 4.84 -11.13 1.56
CA ALA A 109 4.70 -12.57 1.39
C ALA A 109 3.83 -13.17 2.51
N GLU A 110 3.48 -14.45 2.40
CA GLU A 110 2.63 -15.14 3.40
C GLU A 110 3.28 -15.29 4.77
N THR A 111 4.61 -15.44 4.80
CA THR A 111 5.37 -15.61 6.03
C THR A 111 6.43 -14.53 6.21
N LEU A 112 6.78 -14.25 7.47
CA LEU A 112 7.84 -13.30 7.79
C LEU A 112 9.18 -13.72 7.19
N ALA A 113 9.53 -15.02 7.27
CA ALA A 113 10.77 -15.55 6.71
C ALA A 113 10.86 -15.34 5.19
N GLN A 114 9.77 -15.54 4.46
CA GLN A 114 9.72 -15.24 3.03
C GLN A 114 9.90 -13.75 2.74
N SER A 115 9.27 -12.89 3.53
CA SER A 115 9.41 -11.43 3.39
C SER A 115 10.87 -10.99 3.63
N GLU A 116 11.54 -11.52 4.67
CA GLU A 116 12.95 -11.25 4.95
C GLU A 116 13.89 -11.71 3.82
N GLN A 117 13.61 -12.88 3.22
CA GLN A 117 14.37 -13.37 2.06
C GLN A 117 14.23 -12.45 0.84
N LEU A 118 13.01 -11.94 0.55
CA LEU A 118 12.78 -11.02 -0.55
C LEU A 118 13.51 -9.68 -0.32
N ILE A 119 13.48 -9.16 0.89
CA ILE A 119 14.19 -7.93 1.27
C ILE A 119 15.71 -8.11 1.07
N ALA A 120 16.27 -9.20 1.58
CA ALA A 120 17.68 -9.50 1.42
C ALA A 120 18.08 -9.66 -0.07
N LEU A 121 17.22 -10.30 -0.87
CA LEU A 121 17.43 -10.45 -2.32
C LEU A 121 17.41 -9.11 -3.03
N ALA A 122 16.43 -8.25 -2.75
CA ALA A 122 16.33 -6.91 -3.34
C ALA A 122 17.57 -6.06 -3.00
N ALA A 123 18.01 -6.08 -1.74
CA ALA A 123 19.21 -5.38 -1.29
C ALA A 123 20.47 -5.90 -2.00
N LYS A 124 20.65 -7.22 -2.10
CA LYS A 124 21.77 -7.86 -2.81
C LYS A 124 21.81 -7.45 -4.28
N GLN A 125 20.67 -7.36 -4.93
CA GLN A 125 20.54 -6.98 -6.34
C GLN A 125 20.54 -5.45 -6.55
N ARG A 126 20.49 -4.65 -5.49
CA ARG A 126 20.32 -3.18 -5.53
C ARG A 126 19.09 -2.75 -6.31
N LEU A 127 18.00 -3.45 -6.09
CA LEU A 127 16.72 -3.18 -6.73
C LEU A 127 15.73 -2.54 -5.75
N ALA A 128 14.90 -1.66 -6.27
CA ALA A 128 13.77 -1.13 -5.50
C ALA A 128 12.73 -2.24 -5.32
N LEU A 129 12.39 -2.53 -4.07
CA LEU A 129 11.28 -3.37 -3.65
C LEU A 129 10.36 -2.51 -2.78
N MET A 130 9.17 -2.21 -3.30
CA MET A 130 8.15 -1.41 -2.60
C MET A 130 6.90 -2.25 -2.34
N VAL A 131 6.32 -2.10 -1.15
CA VAL A 131 5.08 -2.78 -0.77
C VAL A 131 3.89 -1.82 -0.81
N GLY A 132 2.75 -2.29 -1.32
CA GLY A 132 1.55 -1.52 -1.61
C GLY A 132 0.75 -1.06 -0.39
N PHE A 133 1.37 -0.45 0.60
CA PHE A 133 0.66 0.23 1.69
C PHE A 133 0.17 1.62 1.24
N ASN A 134 -0.82 1.59 0.35
CA ASN A 134 -1.38 2.77 -0.29
C ASN A 134 -1.82 3.87 0.68
N ARG A 135 -2.26 3.55 1.90
CA ARG A 135 -2.70 4.53 2.91
C ARG A 135 -1.63 5.53 3.30
N ARG A 136 -0.36 5.13 3.28
CA ARG A 136 0.77 6.04 3.55
C ARG A 136 0.90 7.15 2.48
N PHE A 137 0.21 7.01 1.33
CA PHE A 137 0.12 7.99 0.25
C PHE A 137 -1.24 8.68 0.16
N SER A 138 -2.16 8.44 1.10
CA SER A 138 -3.41 9.19 1.20
C SER A 138 -3.12 10.63 1.58
N PRO A 139 -3.59 11.64 0.81
CA PRO A 139 -3.28 13.04 1.09
C PRO A 139 -3.64 13.49 2.50
N LEU A 140 -4.81 13.08 3.02
CA LEU A 140 -5.23 13.45 4.36
C LEU A 140 -4.40 12.76 5.45
N TYR A 141 -3.96 11.52 5.24
CA TYR A 141 -3.09 10.85 6.20
C TYR A 141 -1.68 11.43 6.20
N GLN A 142 -1.16 11.83 5.02
CA GLN A 142 0.10 12.58 4.93
C GLN A 142 -0.01 13.96 5.59
N GLN A 143 -1.13 14.66 5.37
CA GLN A 143 -1.41 15.92 6.04
C GLN A 143 -1.44 15.76 7.56
N LEU A 144 -2.10 14.72 8.08
CA LEU A 144 -2.11 14.41 9.52
C LEU A 144 -0.70 14.15 10.04
N LYS A 145 0.07 13.28 9.36
CA LYS A 145 1.46 12.97 9.72
C LYS A 145 2.33 14.22 9.85
N ASN A 146 2.16 15.17 8.93
CA ASN A 146 2.95 16.40 8.91
C ASN A 146 2.48 17.45 9.96
N LYS A 147 1.19 17.45 10.32
CA LYS A 147 0.63 18.41 11.28
C LYS A 147 0.74 17.94 12.72
N MET A 148 0.70 16.65 12.95
CA MET A 148 0.65 16.06 14.28
C MET A 148 2.05 16.08 14.93
N ILE A 149 2.20 16.89 15.96
CA ILE A 149 3.45 17.03 16.72
C ILE A 149 3.25 16.37 18.09
N GLN A 150 4.14 15.45 18.47
CA GLN A 150 4.14 14.77 19.77
C GLN A 150 2.74 14.28 20.21
N PRO A 151 2.06 13.42 19.44
CA PRO A 151 0.74 12.95 19.81
C PRO A 151 0.74 12.19 21.13
N ALA A 152 -0.24 12.46 21.97
CA ALA A 152 -0.47 11.69 23.19
C ALA A 152 -1.20 10.38 22.88
N SER A 153 -2.11 10.41 21.89
CA SER A 153 -2.82 9.21 21.46
C SER A 153 -3.16 9.25 19.97
N LEU A 154 -3.25 8.05 19.39
CA LEU A 154 -3.72 7.81 18.03
C LEU A 154 -4.63 6.58 18.02
N ARG A 155 -5.82 6.69 17.44
CA ARG A 155 -6.75 5.59 17.25
C ARG A 155 -7.04 5.41 15.77
N MET A 156 -6.81 4.20 15.25
CA MET A 156 -7.13 3.81 13.87
C MET A 156 -8.14 2.68 13.87
N GLU A 157 -9.25 2.89 13.19
CA GLU A 157 -10.36 1.94 13.13
C GLU A 157 -10.74 1.65 11.68
N LYS A 158 -11.07 0.39 11.40
CA LYS A 158 -11.61 -0.03 10.10
C LYS A 158 -12.66 -1.10 10.30
N HIS A 159 -13.89 -0.74 10.07
CA HIS A 159 -15.04 -1.63 10.27
C HIS A 159 -15.63 -2.06 8.93
N ARG A 160 -16.11 -3.30 8.88
CA ARG A 160 -16.82 -3.90 7.75
C ARG A 160 -18.25 -4.22 8.14
N GLN A 161 -19.20 -3.98 7.24
CA GLN A 161 -20.60 -4.31 7.49
C GLN A 161 -20.87 -5.83 7.34
N ASN A 162 -20.34 -6.45 6.29
CA ASN A 162 -20.51 -7.87 5.99
C ASN A 162 -19.17 -8.47 5.54
N GLY A 163 -18.25 -8.64 6.47
CA GLY A 163 -16.89 -9.06 6.16
C GLY A 163 -16.40 -10.30 6.91
N VAL A 164 -17.27 -10.98 7.66
CA VAL A 164 -16.92 -12.23 8.35
C VAL A 164 -16.81 -13.35 7.31
N GLY A 165 -15.71 -14.11 7.39
CA GLY A 165 -15.46 -15.23 6.50
C GLY A 165 -15.21 -14.88 5.02
N PRO A 166 -14.98 -15.86 4.18
CA PRO A 166 -14.82 -17.29 4.53
C PRO A 166 -13.46 -17.65 5.16
N ASN A 167 -12.54 -16.69 5.24
CA ASN A 167 -11.14 -16.95 5.60
C ASN A 167 -10.92 -17.01 7.12
N ALA A 168 -9.92 -17.81 7.53
CA ALA A 168 -9.48 -17.91 8.92
C ALA A 168 -8.91 -16.59 9.46
N VAL A 169 -8.82 -16.48 10.79
CA VAL A 169 -8.27 -15.32 11.53
C VAL A 169 -6.92 -14.87 10.95
N ARG A 170 -5.95 -15.78 10.79
CA ARG A 170 -4.61 -15.45 10.29
C ARG A 170 -4.66 -14.73 8.94
N PHE A 171 -5.45 -15.24 8.01
CA PHE A 171 -5.60 -14.60 6.71
C PHE A 171 -6.18 -13.19 6.83
N THR A 172 -7.23 -13.02 7.62
CA THR A 172 -7.89 -11.72 7.81
C THR A 172 -6.96 -10.70 8.48
N LEU A 173 -6.14 -11.13 9.44
CA LEU A 173 -5.14 -10.28 10.07
C LEU A 173 -4.08 -9.81 9.06
N LEU A 174 -3.56 -10.70 8.23
CA LEU A 174 -2.55 -10.37 7.21
C LEU A 174 -3.11 -9.64 5.98
N ASP A 175 -4.38 -9.86 5.64
CA ASP A 175 -4.98 -9.23 4.46
C ASP A 175 -5.63 -7.87 4.78
N ASP A 176 -6.43 -7.77 5.83
CA ASP A 176 -7.25 -6.58 6.08
C ASP A 176 -6.80 -5.78 7.32
N TYR A 177 -6.53 -6.45 8.43
CA TYR A 177 -6.11 -5.78 9.67
C TYR A 177 -4.69 -5.22 9.59
N LEU A 178 -3.83 -5.83 8.81
CA LEU A 178 -2.48 -5.34 8.51
C LEU A 178 -2.47 -3.87 8.05
N HIS A 179 -3.48 -3.46 7.27
CA HIS A 179 -3.62 -2.05 6.87
C HIS A 179 -3.85 -1.10 8.04
N VAL A 180 -4.63 -1.54 9.04
CA VAL A 180 -4.93 -0.74 10.23
C VAL A 180 -3.68 -0.59 11.08
N VAL A 181 -3.00 -1.72 11.32
CA VAL A 181 -1.75 -1.75 12.08
C VAL A 181 -0.67 -0.93 11.39
N ASP A 182 -0.43 -1.14 10.10
CA ASP A 182 0.57 -0.40 9.33
C ASP A 182 0.34 1.11 9.38
N THR A 183 -0.89 1.54 9.09
CA THR A 183 -1.22 2.97 9.05
C THR A 183 -1.10 3.61 10.43
N ALA A 184 -1.57 2.95 11.48
CA ALA A 184 -1.50 3.46 12.83
C ALA A 184 -0.06 3.60 13.33
N LEU A 185 0.77 2.59 13.10
CA LEU A 185 2.18 2.61 13.49
C LEU A 185 2.98 3.65 12.70
N TRP A 186 2.73 3.77 11.40
CA TRP A 186 3.36 4.80 10.57
C TRP A 186 2.98 6.22 11.02
N LEU A 187 1.71 6.46 11.37
CA LEU A 187 1.26 7.77 11.87
C LEU A 187 1.81 8.07 13.27
N GLY A 188 1.67 7.12 14.20
CA GLY A 188 1.96 7.33 15.62
C GLY A 188 3.44 7.34 15.99
N GLY A 189 4.30 6.85 15.11
CA GLY A 189 5.74 6.84 15.31
C GLY A 189 6.39 5.47 15.15
N GLU A 190 7.67 5.48 14.89
CA GLU A 190 8.49 4.28 14.71
C GLU A 190 8.82 3.61 16.06
N ALA A 191 9.22 2.35 16.01
CA ALA A 191 9.61 1.55 17.17
C ALA A 191 8.51 1.35 18.24
N ALA A 192 7.25 1.17 17.82
CA ALA A 192 6.17 0.88 18.73
C ALA A 192 6.27 -0.54 19.32
N THR A 193 5.86 -0.68 20.58
CA THR A 193 5.79 -1.96 21.30
C THR A 193 4.33 -2.38 21.43
N LEU A 194 4.01 -3.63 21.12
CA LEU A 194 2.69 -4.21 21.40
C LEU A 194 2.52 -4.38 22.91
N LEU A 195 1.51 -3.75 23.48
CA LEU A 195 1.22 -3.81 24.92
C LEU A 195 0.24 -4.96 25.22
N THR A 196 -0.93 -4.91 24.59
CA THR A 196 -2.03 -5.87 24.83
C THR A 196 -3.02 -5.81 23.68
N GLY A 197 -3.90 -6.78 23.61
CA GLY A 197 -5.00 -6.80 22.68
C GLY A 197 -5.79 -8.09 22.72
N SER A 198 -6.74 -8.21 21.83
CA SER A 198 -7.53 -9.43 21.67
C SER A 198 -8.02 -9.60 20.24
N VAL A 199 -8.21 -10.84 19.85
CA VAL A 199 -8.87 -11.23 18.61
C VAL A 199 -10.04 -12.13 18.98
N GLN A 200 -11.24 -11.74 18.56
CA GLN A 200 -12.45 -12.56 18.73
C GLN A 200 -12.77 -13.25 17.41
N SER A 201 -13.11 -14.52 17.47
CA SER A 201 -13.53 -15.32 16.34
C SER A 201 -14.85 -16.03 16.61
N ASN A 202 -15.54 -16.43 15.53
CA ASN A 202 -16.69 -17.32 15.63
C ASN A 202 -16.25 -18.79 15.76
N GLU A 203 -17.20 -19.69 15.87
CA GLU A 203 -16.99 -21.15 15.96
C GLU A 203 -16.27 -21.76 14.74
N HIS A 204 -16.26 -21.06 13.61
CA HIS A 204 -15.56 -21.47 12.38
C HIS A 204 -14.14 -20.90 12.28
N GLY A 205 -13.61 -20.27 13.33
CA GLY A 205 -12.28 -19.67 13.33
C GLY A 205 -12.15 -18.43 12.44
N GLN A 206 -13.27 -17.73 12.16
CA GLN A 206 -13.29 -16.51 11.35
C GLN A 206 -13.33 -15.29 12.25
N MET A 207 -12.53 -14.29 11.94
CA MET A 207 -12.39 -13.07 12.75
C MET A 207 -13.70 -12.29 12.81
N LEU A 208 -14.16 -11.96 14.01
CA LEU A 208 -15.28 -11.06 14.27
C LEU A 208 -14.78 -9.66 14.63
N TYR A 209 -13.82 -9.59 15.54
CA TYR A 209 -13.27 -8.35 16.06
C TYR A 209 -11.79 -8.52 16.39
N ALA A 210 -11.03 -7.46 16.27
CA ALA A 210 -9.68 -7.34 16.79
C ALA A 210 -9.46 -5.95 17.34
N GLU A 211 -8.82 -5.83 18.49
CA GLU A 211 -8.33 -4.56 19.05
C GLU A 211 -6.98 -4.78 19.71
N HIS A 212 -6.02 -3.86 19.43
CA HIS A 212 -4.67 -3.91 19.99
C HIS A 212 -4.18 -2.53 20.35
N HIS A 213 -3.35 -2.49 21.39
CA HIS A 213 -2.74 -1.28 21.92
C HIS A 213 -1.22 -1.38 21.80
N PHE A 214 -0.62 -0.29 21.32
CA PHE A 214 0.83 -0.17 21.15
C PHE A 214 1.31 1.12 21.83
N GLN A 215 2.56 1.14 22.22
CA GLN A 215 3.24 2.32 22.75
C GLN A 215 4.40 2.72 21.82
N ALA A 216 4.39 3.95 21.32
CA ALA A 216 5.47 4.54 20.53
C ALA A 216 5.94 5.83 21.22
N GLY A 217 7.04 5.76 21.94
CA GLY A 217 7.46 6.86 22.81
C GLY A 217 6.35 7.21 23.81
N ASN A 218 5.87 8.45 23.80
CA ASN A 218 4.75 8.91 24.64
C ASN A 218 3.35 8.72 24.00
N CYS A 219 3.29 8.26 22.75
CA CYS A 219 2.02 8.06 22.04
C CYS A 219 1.43 6.67 22.33
N LEU A 220 0.20 6.65 22.87
CA LEU A 220 -0.61 5.42 22.94
C LEU A 220 -1.36 5.24 21.62
N ILE A 221 -1.11 4.11 20.94
CA ILE A 221 -1.75 3.79 19.67
C ILE A 221 -2.78 2.68 19.89
N THR A 222 -4.01 2.89 19.44
CA THR A 222 -5.08 1.88 19.44
C THR A 222 -5.47 1.56 18.01
N THR A 223 -5.57 0.28 17.69
CA THR A 223 -6.07 -0.22 16.41
C THR A 223 -7.28 -1.11 16.63
N SER A 224 -8.32 -0.99 15.80
CA SER A 224 -9.45 -1.91 15.89
C SER A 224 -10.10 -2.21 14.55
N MET A 225 -10.68 -3.40 14.44
CA MET A 225 -11.47 -3.82 13.30
C MET A 225 -12.62 -4.72 13.72
N HIS A 226 -13.84 -4.34 13.32
CA HIS A 226 -15.02 -5.19 13.44
C HIS A 226 -15.44 -5.68 12.05
N ARG A 227 -15.70 -6.99 11.90
CA ARG A 227 -16.03 -7.61 10.61
C ARG A 227 -17.54 -7.66 10.30
N HIS A 228 -18.37 -7.29 11.29
CA HIS A 228 -19.84 -7.25 11.18
C HIS A 228 -20.39 -6.05 11.95
N ALA A 229 -19.88 -4.86 11.62
CA ALA A 229 -20.35 -3.60 12.19
C ALA A 229 -21.64 -3.12 11.52
N GLY A 230 -22.38 -2.23 12.16
CA GLY A 230 -23.59 -1.61 11.58
C GLY A 230 -23.31 -0.77 10.32
N THR A 231 -22.06 -0.38 10.09
CA THR A 231 -21.63 0.39 8.92
C THR A 231 -20.22 0.05 8.51
N GLN A 232 -19.89 0.26 7.22
CA GLN A 232 -18.51 0.24 6.77
C GLN A 232 -17.88 1.61 6.98
N ARG A 233 -16.79 1.66 7.74
CA ARG A 233 -16.12 2.92 8.09
C ARG A 233 -14.63 2.70 8.31
N GLU A 234 -13.83 3.66 7.90
CA GLU A 234 -12.42 3.77 8.29
C GLU A 234 -12.19 5.15 8.92
N SER A 235 -11.60 5.21 10.13
CA SER A 235 -11.36 6.47 10.81
C SER A 235 -10.01 6.48 11.53
N VAL A 236 -9.41 7.66 11.56
CA VAL A 236 -8.23 7.98 12.37
C VAL A 236 -8.57 9.13 13.27
N GLN A 237 -8.28 9.00 14.56
CA GLN A 237 -8.33 10.07 15.55
C GLN A 237 -6.95 10.25 16.16
N ALA A 238 -6.53 11.48 16.38
CA ALA A 238 -5.27 11.78 17.05
C ALA A 238 -5.44 12.97 17.99
N VAL A 239 -4.78 12.91 19.14
CA VAL A 239 -4.73 13.99 20.11
C VAL A 239 -3.29 14.44 20.27
N SER A 240 -3.01 15.70 19.97
CA SER A 240 -1.71 16.35 20.19
C SER A 240 -1.89 17.64 21.00
N PRO A 241 -0.80 18.23 21.50
CA PRO A 241 -0.89 19.48 22.28
C PRO A 241 -1.58 20.63 21.53
N GLU A 242 -1.43 20.68 20.18
CA GLU A 242 -1.94 21.79 19.38
C GLU A 242 -3.40 21.57 18.93
N ALA A 243 -3.83 20.32 18.76
CA ALA A 243 -5.15 20.02 18.23
C ALA A 243 -5.58 18.56 18.43
N CYS A 244 -6.88 18.33 18.37
CA CYS A 244 -7.49 17.04 18.12
C CYS A 244 -7.83 16.92 16.64
N TYR A 245 -7.50 15.78 16.05
CA TYR A 245 -7.73 15.51 14.65
C TYR A 245 -8.64 14.30 14.47
N GLN A 246 -9.51 14.36 13.47
CA GLN A 246 -10.31 13.22 13.02
C GLN A 246 -10.35 13.18 11.49
N ILE A 247 -10.06 12.01 10.93
CA ILE A 247 -10.20 11.75 9.49
C ILE A 247 -11.17 10.57 9.33
N THR A 248 -12.18 10.75 8.47
CA THR A 248 -13.15 9.69 8.16
C THR A 248 -13.06 9.30 6.69
N ASP A 249 -12.92 7.97 6.44
CA ASP A 249 -12.88 7.35 5.10
C ASP A 249 -11.84 7.94 4.13
N MET A 250 -10.76 8.55 4.67
CA MET A 250 -9.76 9.30 3.90
C MET A 250 -10.36 10.44 3.06
N ARG A 251 -11.53 10.98 3.44
CA ARG A 251 -12.30 11.97 2.66
C ARG A 251 -12.69 13.21 3.45
N GLN A 252 -12.87 13.07 4.76
CA GLN A 252 -13.31 14.15 5.63
C GLN A 252 -12.22 14.43 6.65
N TRP A 253 -11.84 15.69 6.76
CA TRP A 253 -10.91 16.19 7.76
C TRP A 253 -11.66 17.01 8.79
N GLN A 254 -11.39 16.76 10.05
CA GLN A 254 -11.83 17.61 11.17
C GLN A 254 -10.63 17.89 12.08
N GLN A 255 -10.49 19.14 12.47
CA GLN A 255 -9.47 19.60 13.42
C GLN A 255 -10.15 20.48 14.46
N GLU A 256 -9.88 20.21 15.71
CA GLU A 256 -10.34 21.03 16.84
C GLU A 256 -9.13 21.63 17.54
N SER A 257 -9.07 22.96 17.60
CA SER A 257 -8.01 23.72 18.28
C SER A 257 -8.56 25.03 18.79
N GLU A 258 -8.11 25.47 19.98
CA GLU A 258 -8.51 26.76 20.59
C GLU A 258 -10.04 26.99 20.64
N GLY A 259 -10.80 25.91 20.88
CA GLY A 259 -12.27 25.97 20.93
C GLY A 259 -12.97 26.12 19.57
N GLN A 260 -12.23 26.02 18.47
CA GLN A 260 -12.77 26.07 17.10
C GLN A 260 -12.72 24.70 16.44
N VAL A 261 -13.71 24.42 15.59
CA VAL A 261 -13.79 23.21 14.77
C VAL A 261 -13.66 23.60 13.30
N ILE A 262 -12.64 23.06 12.64
CA ILE A 262 -12.44 23.19 11.20
C ILE A 262 -12.80 21.86 10.54
N SER A 263 -13.77 21.87 9.63
CA SER A 263 -14.15 20.69 8.84
C SER A 263 -13.90 20.95 7.36
N LEU A 264 -13.12 20.08 6.73
CA LEU A 264 -12.79 20.17 5.31
C LEU A 264 -13.27 18.89 4.59
N PRO A 265 -14.17 19.00 3.60
CA PRO A 265 -14.52 17.87 2.74
C PRO A 265 -13.36 17.56 1.77
N ALA A 266 -13.39 16.37 1.19
CA ALA A 266 -12.47 16.06 0.09
C ALA A 266 -12.67 17.05 -1.07
N PRO A 267 -11.58 17.45 -1.77
CA PRO A 267 -11.68 18.27 -2.98
C PRO A 267 -12.60 17.62 -4.03
N GLY A 268 -13.51 18.41 -4.63
CA GLY A 268 -14.58 17.89 -5.48
C GLY A 268 -14.12 17.10 -6.72
N TRP A 269 -12.91 17.38 -7.22
CA TRP A 269 -12.31 16.69 -8.38
C TRP A 269 -11.32 15.60 -8.01
N GLN A 270 -11.04 15.39 -6.72
CA GLN A 270 -10.14 14.34 -6.27
C GLN A 270 -10.80 12.96 -6.39
N THR A 271 -10.17 12.09 -7.16
CA THR A 271 -10.66 10.73 -7.39
C THR A 271 -10.51 9.85 -6.14
N THR A 272 -11.30 8.78 -6.06
CA THR A 272 -11.16 7.78 -4.98
C THR A 272 -9.75 7.15 -4.96
N LEU A 273 -9.11 6.98 -6.11
CA LEU A 273 -7.75 6.42 -6.19
C LEU A 273 -6.70 7.37 -5.62
N GLU A 274 -6.87 8.68 -5.81
CA GLU A 274 -6.03 9.70 -5.17
C GLU A 274 -6.29 9.77 -3.67
N GLN A 275 -7.56 9.88 -3.25
CA GLN A 275 -7.93 9.95 -1.83
C GLN A 275 -7.36 8.78 -1.03
N ARG A 276 -7.44 7.57 -1.60
CA ARG A 276 -6.93 6.35 -0.99
C ARG A 276 -5.43 6.13 -1.17
N GLY A 277 -4.73 7.03 -1.87
CA GLY A 277 -3.28 7.00 -2.04
C GLY A 277 -2.76 6.04 -3.10
N PHE A 278 -3.60 5.37 -3.89
CA PHE A 278 -3.13 4.49 -4.95
C PHE A 278 -2.35 5.25 -6.02
N SER A 279 -2.87 6.39 -6.47
CA SER A 279 -2.16 7.23 -7.44
C SER A 279 -0.82 7.71 -6.89
N GLY A 280 -0.79 8.18 -5.62
CA GLY A 280 0.44 8.60 -4.97
C GLY A 280 1.48 7.47 -4.87
N ALA A 281 1.06 6.26 -4.50
CA ALA A 281 1.95 5.10 -4.40
C ALA A 281 2.56 4.70 -5.76
N VAL A 282 1.76 4.67 -6.83
CA VAL A 282 2.24 4.35 -8.18
C VAL A 282 3.26 5.38 -8.66
N HIS A 283 2.91 6.68 -8.60
CA HIS A 283 3.82 7.75 -9.02
C HIS A 283 5.11 7.77 -8.21
N HIS A 284 5.01 7.55 -6.89
CA HIS A 284 6.18 7.50 -6.01
C HIS A 284 7.13 6.36 -6.38
N PHE A 285 6.61 5.15 -6.60
CA PHE A 285 7.45 4.01 -7.00
C PHE A 285 8.15 4.27 -8.33
N ILE A 286 7.42 4.76 -9.34
CA ILE A 286 7.99 5.08 -10.66
C ILE A 286 9.07 6.16 -10.54
N ALA A 287 8.82 7.21 -9.76
CA ALA A 287 9.80 8.26 -9.51
C ALA A 287 11.04 7.71 -8.77
N ALA A 288 10.86 6.88 -7.74
CA ALA A 288 11.95 6.26 -7.00
C ALA A 288 12.87 5.42 -7.92
N VAL A 289 12.28 4.59 -8.78
CA VAL A 289 13.05 3.81 -9.77
C VAL A 289 13.75 4.71 -10.78
N SER A 290 13.06 5.70 -11.34
CA SER A 290 13.60 6.61 -12.35
C SER A 290 14.76 7.46 -11.82
N HIS A 291 14.70 7.88 -10.55
CA HIS A 291 15.73 8.69 -9.90
C HIS A 291 16.73 7.86 -9.10
N GLN A 292 16.60 6.53 -9.10
CA GLN A 292 17.45 5.59 -8.35
C GLN A 292 17.50 5.92 -6.84
N THR A 293 16.36 6.27 -6.27
CA THR A 293 16.19 6.53 -4.84
C THR A 293 15.45 5.37 -4.16
N ALA A 294 15.62 5.22 -2.85
CA ALA A 294 14.84 4.26 -2.08
C ALA A 294 13.35 4.67 -2.03
N PRO A 295 12.40 3.75 -2.24
CA PRO A 295 10.98 4.06 -2.06
C PRO A 295 10.64 4.25 -0.58
N LEU A 296 9.67 5.14 -0.28
CA LEU A 296 9.20 5.44 1.09
C LEU A 296 8.56 4.25 1.83
N VAL A 297 8.12 3.23 1.11
CA VAL A 297 7.55 2.00 1.67
C VAL A 297 8.36 0.83 1.14
N SER A 298 9.65 0.82 1.50
CA SER A 298 10.55 -0.29 1.17
C SER A 298 10.07 -1.60 1.81
N GLY A 299 10.64 -2.71 1.40
CA GLY A 299 10.38 -3.99 2.06
C GLY A 299 10.70 -3.94 3.57
N GLU A 300 11.74 -3.21 3.97
CA GLU A 300 12.14 -3.05 5.38
C GLU A 300 11.11 -2.24 6.17
N ASP A 301 10.56 -1.17 5.60
CA ASP A 301 9.49 -0.40 6.24
C ASP A 301 8.19 -1.21 6.38
N ALA A 302 7.89 -2.00 5.35
CA ALA A 302 6.68 -2.80 5.29
C ALA A 302 6.67 -4.00 6.25
N ILE A 303 7.83 -4.63 6.46
CA ILE A 303 7.95 -5.84 7.29
C ILE A 303 7.64 -5.56 8.76
N TYR A 304 7.78 -4.32 9.21
CA TYR A 304 7.51 -3.94 10.59
C TYR A 304 6.05 -4.22 10.98
N ALA A 305 5.09 -3.82 10.15
CA ALA A 305 3.69 -4.12 10.40
C ALA A 305 3.40 -5.64 10.37
N GLN A 306 4.02 -6.38 9.46
CA GLN A 306 3.89 -7.84 9.39
C GLN A 306 4.47 -8.51 10.66
N ARG A 307 5.60 -8.05 11.20
CA ARG A 307 6.14 -8.52 12.48
C ARG A 307 5.17 -8.29 13.63
N MET A 308 4.45 -7.18 13.65
CA MET A 308 3.43 -6.92 14.67
C MET A 308 2.24 -7.87 14.54
N ILE A 309 1.79 -8.18 13.32
CA ILE A 309 0.75 -9.19 13.11
C ILE A 309 1.19 -10.58 13.60
N GLU A 310 2.44 -10.98 13.34
CA GLU A 310 2.95 -12.26 13.87
C GLU A 310 2.99 -12.29 15.41
N ARG A 311 3.33 -11.15 16.07
CA ARG A 311 3.25 -11.06 17.54
C ARG A 311 1.82 -11.12 18.05
N ILE A 312 0.86 -10.50 17.36
CA ILE A 312 -0.57 -10.59 17.68
C ILE A 312 -1.06 -12.04 17.60
N LEU A 313 -0.59 -12.81 16.61
CA LEU A 313 -0.95 -14.22 16.44
C LEU A 313 -0.36 -15.16 17.52
N GLN A 314 0.61 -14.66 18.30
CA GLN A 314 1.25 -15.42 19.40
C GLN A 314 0.62 -15.12 20.78
N GLN A 315 -0.26 -14.14 20.90
CA GLN A 315 -1.04 -13.84 22.11
C GLN A 315 -2.22 -14.81 22.27
#